data_1c2b67dd2c54964323d518ab0fdd7830
#
_entry.id   1c2b67dd2c54964323d518ab0fdd7830
#
_cell.length_a   1.000
_cell.length_b   1.000
_cell.length_c   1.000
_cell.angle_alpha   90.00
_cell.angle_beta   90.00
_cell.angle_gamma   90.00
#
_symmetry.space_group_name_H-M   'P 1'
#
loop_
_entity.id
_entity.type
_entity.pdbx_description
1 polymer ?
#
loop_
_entity_poly.entity_id
_entity_poly.type
_entity_poly.pdbx_seq_one_letter_code
_entity_poly.pdbx_strand_id
1 'polypeptide(L)'
;MVMIRIHRKDNNMSVKIISYDLNSPESSEDYVELINYIKSLGDWIKPMYSFWLIDTPKRCKTIRDEATKYLDKNDKFFVATWSIDDWATYRLPKTAGWLNNE
;
A
#
# COMPACT_ATOMS: atom_id res chain seq x y z
N MET A 1 17.11 -1.38 15.67
CA MET A 1 16.79 -0.97 14.34
C MET A 1 17.08 -2.01 13.28
N VAL A 2 18.25 -2.56 13.31
CA VAL A 2 18.61 -3.64 12.40
C VAL A 2 17.70 -4.85 12.61
N MET A 3 17.34 -5.11 13.84
CA MET A 3 16.53 -6.26 14.20
C MET A 3 15.14 -6.24 13.55
N ILE A 4 14.55 -5.06 13.45
CA ILE A 4 13.22 -4.94 12.84
C ILE A 4 13.25 -5.37 11.39
N ARG A 5 14.31 -4.98 10.68
CA ARG A 5 14.45 -5.32 9.27
C ARG A 5 14.69 -6.81 9.07
N ILE A 6 15.46 -7.41 9.96
CA ILE A 6 15.71 -8.84 9.91
C ILE A 6 14.40 -9.60 10.09
N HIS A 7 13.58 -9.16 11.04
CA HIS A 7 12.31 -9.80 11.31
C HIS A 7 11.41 -9.76 10.08
N ARG A 8 11.33 -8.61 9.42
CA ARG A 8 10.51 -8.47 8.22
C ARG A 8 11.01 -9.38 7.10
N LYS A 9 12.31 -9.45 6.93
CA LYS A 9 12.88 -10.31 5.90
C LYS A 9 12.60 -11.78 6.17
N ASP A 10 12.66 -12.18 7.43
CA ASP A 10 12.42 -13.56 7.79
C ASP A 10 11.00 -13.99 7.46
N ASN A 11 10.07 -13.07 7.49
CA ASN A 11 8.68 -13.34 7.17
C ASN A 11 8.38 -13.14 5.68
N ASN A 12 9.40 -12.80 4.89
CA ASN A 12 9.25 -12.56 3.47
C ASN A 12 8.24 -11.45 3.17
N MET A 13 8.05 -10.58 4.12
CA MET A 13 7.17 -9.42 3.96
C MET A 13 7.93 -8.24 3.43
N SER A 14 7.26 -7.37 2.74
CA SER A 14 7.81 -6.08 2.35
C SER A 14 6.67 -5.09 2.21
N VAL A 15 6.98 -3.84 2.47
CA VAL A 15 5.98 -2.78 2.36
C VAL A 15 5.82 -2.41 0.89
N LYS A 16 4.58 -2.35 0.45
CA LYS A 16 4.23 -1.92 -0.89
C LYS A 16 3.55 -0.57 -0.81
N ILE A 17 3.85 0.27 -1.79
CA ILE A 17 3.17 1.55 -1.98
C ILE A 17 2.06 1.32 -3.00
N ILE A 18 0.84 1.74 -2.67
CA ILE A 18 -0.26 1.75 -3.65
C ILE A 18 -0.77 3.18 -3.73
N SER A 19 -0.88 3.65 -4.96
CA SER A 19 -1.45 4.97 -5.23
C SER A 19 -2.29 4.89 -6.49
N TYR A 20 -3.30 5.74 -6.58
CA TYR A 20 -4.22 5.68 -7.72
C TYR A 20 -4.81 7.05 -8.00
N ASP A 21 -5.33 7.17 -9.21
CA ASP A 21 -6.05 8.34 -9.67
C ASP A 21 -7.35 7.79 -10.26
N LEU A 22 -8.44 7.95 -9.52
CA LEU A 22 -9.72 7.33 -9.88
C LEU A 22 -10.64 8.33 -10.56
N ASN A 23 -11.49 7.81 -11.44
CA ASN A 23 -12.43 8.60 -12.21
C ASN A 23 -13.52 9.25 -11.35
N SER A 24 -13.75 8.72 -10.16
CA SER A 24 -14.69 9.23 -9.16
C SER A 24 -14.02 9.22 -7.80
N PRO A 25 -14.58 9.92 -6.79
CA PRO A 25 -13.98 9.89 -5.45
C PRO A 25 -13.83 8.47 -4.93
N GLU A 26 -12.74 8.20 -4.22
CA GLU A 26 -12.50 6.85 -3.70
C GLU A 26 -13.56 6.38 -2.72
N SER A 27 -14.33 7.30 -2.14
CA SER A 27 -15.43 6.97 -1.25
C SER A 27 -16.70 6.55 -1.99
N SER A 28 -16.70 6.64 -3.32
CA SER A 28 -17.82 6.23 -4.12
C SER A 28 -18.10 4.74 -3.98
N GLU A 29 -19.37 4.35 -4.13
CA GLU A 29 -19.79 2.96 -4.12
C GLU A 29 -19.05 2.14 -5.18
N ASP A 30 -18.63 2.79 -6.26
CA ASP A 30 -17.95 2.12 -7.36
C ASP A 30 -16.59 1.53 -6.95
N TYR A 31 -16.02 2.01 -5.84
CA TYR A 31 -14.69 1.57 -5.44
C TYR A 31 -14.67 0.81 -4.12
N VAL A 32 -15.81 0.42 -3.60
CA VAL A 32 -15.88 -0.35 -2.35
C VAL A 32 -15.05 -1.64 -2.46
N GLU A 33 -15.16 -2.33 -3.57
CA GLU A 33 -14.44 -3.59 -3.75
C GLU A 33 -12.94 -3.37 -3.89
N LEU A 34 -12.53 -2.28 -4.57
CA LEU A 34 -11.11 -1.94 -4.68
C LEU A 34 -10.52 -1.67 -3.30
N ILE A 35 -11.20 -0.85 -2.51
CA ILE A 35 -10.69 -0.49 -1.18
C ILE A 35 -10.63 -1.73 -0.29
N ASN A 36 -11.65 -2.57 -0.34
CA ASN A 36 -11.65 -3.81 0.44
C ASN A 36 -10.54 -4.74 -0.01
N TYR A 37 -10.28 -4.81 -1.30
CA TYR A 37 -9.16 -5.60 -1.82
C TYR A 37 -7.83 -5.11 -1.25
N ILE A 38 -7.59 -3.80 -1.30
CA ILE A 38 -6.34 -3.23 -0.78
C ILE A 38 -6.19 -3.57 0.71
N LYS A 39 -7.24 -3.41 1.49
CA LYS A 39 -7.20 -3.70 2.92
C LYS A 39 -6.95 -5.18 3.21
N SER A 40 -7.31 -6.04 2.29
CA SER A 40 -7.15 -7.49 2.47
C SER A 40 -5.72 -7.96 2.24
N LEU A 41 -4.86 -7.12 1.70
CA LEU A 41 -3.50 -7.54 1.31
C LEU A 41 -2.59 -7.80 2.51
N GLY A 42 -2.80 -7.12 3.61
CA GLY A 42 -1.99 -7.28 4.79
C GLY A 42 -2.19 -6.11 5.75
N ASP A 43 -1.25 -5.95 6.66
CA ASP A 43 -1.28 -4.81 7.58
C ASP A 43 -1.06 -3.53 6.78
N TRP A 44 -1.91 -2.54 7.01
CA TRP A 44 -1.90 -1.34 6.16
C TRP A 44 -2.04 -0.07 6.96
N ILE A 45 -1.58 1.02 6.35
CA ILE A 45 -1.87 2.37 6.81
C ILE A 45 -2.13 3.22 5.57
N LYS A 46 -2.99 4.20 5.70
CA LYS A 46 -3.33 5.12 4.61
C LYS A 46 -2.91 6.53 5.04
N PRO A 47 -1.64 6.90 4.80
CA PRO A 47 -1.12 8.18 5.29
C PRO A 47 -1.76 9.41 4.64
N MET A 48 -2.18 9.25 3.39
CA MET A 48 -2.69 10.36 2.60
C MET A 48 -3.80 9.87 1.70
N TYR A 49 -4.55 10.79 1.14
CA TYR A 49 -5.59 10.47 0.19
C TYR A 49 -4.98 9.75 -1.01
N SER A 50 -5.60 8.65 -1.43
CA SER A 50 -5.17 7.85 -2.58
C SER A 50 -3.76 7.26 -2.44
N PHE A 51 -3.26 7.11 -1.22
CA PHE A 51 -1.91 6.63 -0.99
C PHE A 51 -1.90 5.67 0.20
N TRP A 52 -1.43 4.45 -0.04
CA TRP A 52 -1.42 3.37 0.96
C TRP A 52 -0.05 2.77 1.11
N LEU A 53 0.26 2.31 2.32
CA LEU A 53 1.41 1.46 2.58
C LEU A 53 0.87 0.16 3.16
N ILE A 54 1.26 -0.96 2.57
CA ILE A 54 0.75 -2.28 2.97
C ILE A 54 1.92 -3.25 3.12
N ASP A 55 1.98 -3.92 4.25
CA ASP A 55 3.01 -4.94 4.49
C ASP A 55 2.47 -6.27 4.00
N THR A 56 3.00 -6.74 2.88
CA THR A 56 2.48 -7.94 2.23
C THR A 56 3.59 -8.63 1.43
N PRO A 57 3.59 -9.97 1.39
CA PRO A 57 4.55 -10.69 0.56
C PRO A 57 4.12 -10.72 -0.91
N LYS A 58 2.91 -10.29 -1.22
CA LYS A 58 2.40 -10.38 -2.59
C LYS A 58 3.19 -9.45 -3.50
N ARG A 59 3.54 -9.94 -4.68
CA ARG A 59 4.36 -9.18 -5.62
C ARG A 59 3.54 -8.09 -6.29
N CYS A 60 4.24 -7.02 -6.68
CA CYS A 60 3.57 -5.85 -7.28
C CYS A 60 2.78 -6.20 -8.52
N LYS A 61 3.33 -7.04 -9.39
CA LYS A 61 2.62 -7.44 -10.61
C LYS A 61 1.31 -8.17 -10.29
N THR A 62 1.34 -9.03 -9.29
CA THR A 62 0.14 -9.76 -8.87
C THR A 62 -0.90 -8.81 -8.31
N ILE A 63 -0.47 -7.86 -7.48
CA ILE A 63 -1.38 -6.86 -6.91
C ILE A 63 -2.03 -6.06 -8.03
N ARG A 64 -1.23 -5.59 -8.98
CA ARG A 64 -1.78 -4.85 -10.11
C ARG A 64 -2.80 -5.67 -10.88
N ASP A 65 -2.46 -6.89 -11.20
CA ASP A 65 -3.33 -7.75 -12.00
C ASP A 65 -4.66 -8.04 -11.28
N GLU A 66 -4.59 -8.26 -9.98
CA GLU A 66 -5.80 -8.50 -9.19
C GLU A 66 -6.64 -7.23 -9.04
N ALA A 67 -5.98 -6.09 -8.85
CA ALA A 67 -6.68 -4.83 -8.66
C ALA A 67 -7.44 -4.38 -9.91
N THR A 68 -6.95 -4.76 -11.10
CA THR A 68 -7.60 -4.33 -12.36
C THR A 68 -9.04 -4.80 -12.47
N LYS A 69 -9.42 -5.85 -11.75
CA LYS A 69 -10.81 -6.31 -11.74
C LYS A 69 -11.77 -5.26 -11.18
N TYR A 70 -11.25 -4.36 -10.39
CA TYR A 70 -12.05 -3.37 -9.66
C TYR A 70 -11.88 -1.95 -10.21
N LEU A 71 -11.17 -1.82 -11.31
CA LEU A 71 -10.87 -0.53 -11.92
C LEU A 71 -11.59 -0.41 -13.26
N ASP A 72 -11.94 0.82 -13.64
CA ASP A 72 -12.46 1.04 -14.97
C ASP A 72 -11.35 1.56 -15.88
N LYS A 73 -11.67 1.75 -17.15
CA LYS A 73 -10.64 2.11 -18.15
C LYS A 73 -10.04 3.49 -17.95
N ASN A 74 -10.68 4.33 -17.15
CA ASN A 74 -10.21 5.69 -16.91
C ASN A 74 -9.44 5.81 -15.60
N ASP A 75 -9.39 4.74 -14.82
CA ASP A 75 -8.67 4.74 -13.56
C ASP A 75 -7.19 4.46 -13.79
N LYS A 76 -6.34 5.03 -12.93
CA LYS A 76 -4.91 4.78 -12.96
C LYS A 76 -4.49 4.19 -11.64
N PHE A 77 -3.58 3.22 -11.67
CA PHE A 77 -3.18 2.48 -10.50
C PHE A 77 -1.67 2.24 -10.52
N PHE A 78 -1.02 2.46 -9.39
CA PHE A 78 0.41 2.31 -9.26
C PHE A 78 0.72 1.47 -8.03
N VAL A 79 1.62 0.52 -8.14
CA VAL A 79 2.11 -0.25 -7.01
C VAL A 79 3.61 -0.45 -7.15
N ALA A 80 4.33 -0.27 -6.05
CA ALA A 80 5.79 -0.42 -6.03
C ALA A 80 6.22 -0.88 -4.64
N THR A 81 7.43 -1.43 -4.57
CA THR A 81 8.01 -1.78 -3.28
C THR A 81 8.62 -0.53 -2.66
N TRP A 82 8.29 -0.28 -1.40
CA TRP A 82 8.85 0.83 -0.63
C TRP A 82 10.29 0.48 -0.22
N SER A 83 11.19 1.45 -0.32
CA SER A 83 12.57 1.27 0.13
C SER A 83 12.71 1.62 1.58
N ILE A 84 13.26 0.71 2.37
CA ILE A 84 13.47 0.94 3.80
C ILE A 84 14.71 1.76 4.08
N ASP A 85 15.52 2.02 3.07
CA ASP A 85 16.82 2.65 3.26
C ASP A 85 16.78 4.18 3.25
N ASP A 86 15.79 4.76 2.60
CA ASP A 86 15.76 6.21 2.45
C ASP A 86 14.33 6.70 2.28
N TRP A 87 13.78 7.24 3.35
CA TRP A 87 12.43 7.79 3.32
C TRP A 87 12.29 8.87 4.39
N ALA A 88 11.35 9.77 4.20
CA ALA A 88 11.06 10.84 5.13
C ALA A 88 9.59 11.21 5.06
N THR A 89 9.05 11.72 6.16
CA THR A 89 7.66 12.17 6.22
C THR A 89 7.59 13.59 6.75
N TYR A 90 6.51 14.26 6.43
CA TYR A 90 6.20 15.58 6.97
C TYR A 90 4.74 15.58 7.37
N ARG A 91 4.48 15.83 8.64
CA ARG A 91 3.13 15.88 9.22
C ARG A 91 2.36 14.56 9.11
N LEU A 92 3.08 13.45 9.17
CA LEU A 92 2.48 12.12 9.16
C LEU A 92 2.97 11.35 10.39
N PRO A 93 2.58 11.79 11.61
CA PRO A 93 3.17 11.21 12.83
C PRO A 93 2.92 9.72 13.02
N LYS A 94 1.78 9.22 12.56
CA LYS A 94 1.48 7.79 12.72
C LYS A 94 2.23 6.94 11.72
N THR A 95 2.57 7.49 10.56
CA THR A 95 3.22 6.74 9.50
C THR A 95 4.63 6.33 9.89
N ALA A 96 5.39 7.23 10.49
CA ALA A 96 6.75 6.91 10.91
C ALA A 96 6.75 5.77 11.92
N GLY A 97 5.84 5.81 12.88
CA GLY A 97 5.72 4.75 13.88
C GLY A 97 5.34 3.42 13.25
N TRP A 98 4.40 3.43 12.32
CA TRP A 98 3.98 2.21 11.64
C TRP A 98 5.14 1.60 10.84
N LEU A 99 5.87 2.43 10.09
CA LEU A 99 7.00 1.95 9.29
C LEU A 99 8.11 1.37 10.15
N ASN A 100 8.36 1.96 11.32
CA ASN A 100 9.40 1.47 12.21
C ASN A 100 9.04 0.13 12.83
N ASN A 101 7.76 -0.20 12.92
CA ASN A 101 7.30 -1.45 13.51
C ASN A 101 7.10 -2.57 12.48
N GLU A 102 7.06 -2.23 11.21
CA GLU A 102 6.92 -3.21 10.14
C GLU A 102 8.29 -3.59 9.60
#